data_ed3aad9827b7ad239609247c4ffbb660
#
_entry.id   ed3aad9827b7ad239609247c4ffbb660
#
_cell.length_a   1.000
_cell.length_b   1.000
_cell.length_c   1.000
_cell.angle_alpha   90.00
_cell.angle_beta   90.00
_cell.angle_gamma   90.00
#
_symmetry.space_group_name_H-M   'P 1'
#
loop_
_entity.id
_entity.type
_entity.pdbx_description
1 polymer ?
#
loop_
_entity_poly.entity_id
_entity_poly.type
_entity_poly.pdbx_seq_one_letter_code
_entity_poly.pdbx_strand_id
1 'polypeptide(L)'
;MTTRSHPGSKRPLAIAVQCLALTGSLALAAAAQAKPVNWEDIANDHLSTENVLQYGMGTSAQRWSPLAQVNEDNVFKLTPAWSFSFGDEKQRGQESQAIVHDGVIYVTGSYSRVFALDAKTGKRLWSYAHRLPDDIRPCCDVVNRGAAIYGDKIYFGTLDARVVALNKDTGKVVWNKKFGDHGAGYTMTGAPTLVKDAKTGKVLLVHGSSGDEFGIVGKLFARDPDTGEEVWMRPFVEGHMGRLNGKDSTPTGDIKAPSWPDDPNHPTGKKEAWSQGGGAPWQSASFDPETNTIIVGAGNPAPWNGWERTSDGGDPKDYDSLYTSGQVGVDPSTGEVKWFYQHTPNDAWDFSGNNELVLFDYKDKNGKTVKATAHADRNGFFYVVDRKDGKLQNAFPFVDGITWASHIDLKTGRPVENEGQRPPKPEPGEKHGKSVEVSPPFLGGKNWNPMAYSQDTGLFYVPANHWKEDYWTEEVSYKKGSAYLGQGFRIKRMYDDHVGILRAMDPTTGKVAWEHKEKLPLWAGVLATKGNLVFTGTSDGYFKAFNAKTGDELWKFQTGSGVISPPVTWEQDGEQYIGVTVGYGGAVPLWGGDMAVLTKPVAQGGSFWVFKLPDWEKKTAKR
;
A
#
# COMPACT_ATOMS: atom_id res chain seq x y z
N MET A 1 58.08 -28.17 64.86
CA MET A 1 58.82 -29.40 65.04
C MET A 1 58.94 -30.04 63.66
N THR A 2 60.12 -29.90 63.14
CA THR A 2 61.02 -30.97 62.65
C THR A 2 60.51 -31.76 61.44
N THR A 3 61.10 -31.48 60.33
CA THR A 3 62.34 -31.96 59.64
C THR A 3 62.09 -33.16 58.73
N ARG A 4 62.46 -33.14 57.54
CA ARG A 4 63.64 -33.48 56.70
C ARG A 4 63.16 -34.07 55.38
N SER A 5 63.58 -33.74 54.27
CA SER A 5 64.80 -33.72 53.47
C SER A 5 64.92 -34.88 52.48
N HIS A 6 64.93 -34.51 51.19
CA HIS A 6 65.80 -34.95 50.07
C HIS A 6 65.92 -36.39 49.64
N PRO A 7 66.48 -36.66 48.44
CA PRO A 7 66.17 -36.22 47.05
C PRO A 7 66.14 -37.46 46.09
N GLY A 8 65.63 -37.28 44.88
CA GLY A 8 65.71 -38.33 43.87
C GLY A 8 65.65 -37.73 42.45
N SER A 9 66.84 -37.63 41.87
CA SER A 9 67.08 -37.32 40.48
C SER A 9 66.54 -38.39 39.53
N LYS A 10 65.74 -37.97 38.49
CA LYS A 10 65.66 -38.76 37.23
C LYS A 10 65.39 -37.87 36.03
N ARG A 11 66.16 -38.15 35.03
CA ARG A 11 66.40 -37.55 33.72
C ARG A 11 65.11 -37.16 32.92
N PRO A 12 65.15 -36.17 32.02
CA PRO A 12 64.05 -35.85 31.14
C PRO A 12 64.01 -36.77 29.91
N LEU A 13 62.86 -37.37 29.66
CA LEU A 13 62.52 -38.00 28.39
C LEU A 13 62.07 -36.93 27.44
N ALA A 14 62.80 -36.72 26.36
CA ALA A 14 62.38 -35.86 25.24
C ALA A 14 61.31 -36.56 24.42
N ILE A 15 60.08 -36.09 24.50
CA ILE A 15 59.01 -36.49 23.59
C ILE A 15 59.01 -35.47 22.47
N ALA A 16 59.39 -35.86 21.26
CA ALA A 16 59.27 -35.13 20.04
C ALA A 16 57.77 -35.06 19.64
N VAL A 17 57.14 -33.95 19.82
CA VAL A 17 55.80 -33.69 19.28
C VAL A 17 55.97 -33.23 17.82
N GLN A 18 55.67 -34.11 16.87
CA GLN A 18 55.50 -33.74 15.47
C GLN A 18 54.20 -32.94 15.32
N CYS A 19 54.30 -31.61 15.18
CA CYS A 19 53.20 -30.77 14.72
C CYS A 19 52.95 -31.06 13.23
N LEU A 20 51.93 -31.88 12.94
CA LEU A 20 51.31 -31.88 11.61
C LEU A 20 50.55 -30.58 11.46
N ALA A 21 51.08 -29.67 10.66
CA ALA A 21 50.37 -28.50 10.17
C ALA A 21 49.32 -28.96 9.16
N LEU A 22 48.06 -29.15 9.61
CA LEU A 22 46.91 -29.19 8.74
C LEU A 22 46.64 -27.75 8.26
N THR A 23 47.12 -27.39 7.07
CA THR A 23 46.65 -26.24 6.32
C THR A 23 45.25 -26.55 5.82
N GLY A 24 44.26 -26.33 6.68
CA GLY A 24 42.86 -26.25 6.25
C GLY A 24 42.65 -25.02 5.37
N SER A 25 42.60 -25.22 4.07
CA SER A 25 42.13 -24.22 3.12
C SER A 25 40.66 -23.93 3.44
N LEU A 26 40.40 -22.88 4.23
CA LEU A 26 39.09 -22.26 4.28
C LEU A 26 38.83 -21.66 2.88
N ALA A 27 38.20 -22.42 2.00
CA ALA A 27 37.53 -21.88 0.85
C ALA A 27 36.39 -21.02 1.40
N LEU A 28 36.62 -19.72 1.59
CA LEU A 28 35.53 -18.75 1.59
C LEU A 28 34.85 -18.91 0.24
N ALA A 29 33.71 -19.59 0.22
CA ALA A 29 32.78 -19.46 -0.88
C ALA A 29 32.40 -17.98 -0.90
N ALA A 30 32.98 -17.22 -1.83
CA ALA A 30 32.51 -15.90 -2.17
C ALA A 30 31.04 -16.11 -2.56
N ALA A 31 30.11 -15.66 -1.73
CA ALA A 31 28.71 -15.59 -2.11
C ALA A 31 28.68 -14.80 -3.42
N ALA A 32 28.19 -15.40 -4.49
CA ALA A 32 28.04 -14.72 -5.75
C ALA A 32 27.22 -13.46 -5.46
N GLN A 33 27.81 -12.30 -5.70
CA GLN A 33 27.15 -11.03 -5.46
C GLN A 33 25.99 -10.95 -6.45
N ALA A 34 24.75 -10.81 -5.93
CA ALA A 34 23.55 -10.72 -6.76
C ALA A 34 23.70 -9.56 -7.75
N LYS A 35 23.28 -9.76 -9.00
CA LYS A 35 23.43 -8.76 -10.08
C LYS A 35 22.75 -7.44 -9.69
N PRO A 36 23.29 -6.29 -10.12
CA PRO A 36 22.59 -5.01 -10.01
C PRO A 36 21.29 -5.05 -10.84
N VAL A 37 20.19 -4.53 -10.26
CA VAL A 37 18.91 -4.41 -10.97
C VAL A 37 18.95 -3.22 -11.92
N ASN A 38 18.63 -3.41 -13.16
CA ASN A 38 18.55 -2.35 -14.16
C ASN A 38 17.09 -1.99 -14.51
N TRP A 39 16.88 -1.00 -15.37
CA TRP A 39 15.54 -0.58 -15.75
C TRP A 39 14.79 -1.64 -16.55
N GLU A 40 15.48 -2.37 -17.41
CA GLU A 40 14.89 -3.43 -18.24
C GLU A 40 14.32 -4.56 -17.35
N ASP A 41 15.00 -4.87 -16.23
CA ASP A 41 14.49 -5.80 -15.22
C ASP A 41 13.18 -5.28 -14.60
N ILE A 42 13.14 -4.00 -14.22
CA ILE A 42 11.95 -3.34 -13.67
C ILE A 42 10.79 -3.29 -14.68
N ALA A 43 11.08 -2.91 -15.93
CA ALA A 43 10.06 -2.79 -16.98
C ALA A 43 9.41 -4.14 -17.31
N ASN A 44 10.17 -5.22 -17.18
CA ASN A 44 9.72 -6.60 -17.46
C ASN A 44 9.37 -7.39 -16.20
N ASP A 45 9.32 -6.77 -15.03
CA ASP A 45 9.03 -7.43 -13.74
C ASP A 45 7.71 -8.23 -13.78
N HIS A 46 6.69 -7.71 -14.46
CA HIS A 46 5.39 -8.37 -14.65
C HIS A 46 5.44 -9.68 -15.48
N LEU A 47 6.53 -9.93 -16.20
CA LEU A 47 6.80 -11.15 -16.96
C LEU A 47 7.76 -12.10 -16.23
N SER A 48 8.40 -11.62 -15.17
CA SER A 48 9.38 -12.39 -14.41
C SER A 48 8.71 -13.54 -13.66
N THR A 49 9.33 -14.71 -13.71
CA THR A 49 8.98 -15.86 -12.87
C THR A 49 9.87 -15.94 -11.63
N GLU A 50 11.10 -15.43 -11.70
CA GLU A 50 12.12 -15.57 -10.65
C GLU A 50 12.14 -14.40 -9.66
N ASN A 51 11.74 -13.20 -10.12
CA ASN A 51 11.89 -11.96 -9.37
C ASN A 51 10.55 -11.26 -9.15
N VAL A 52 10.50 -10.42 -8.09
CA VAL A 52 9.44 -9.44 -7.80
C VAL A 52 10.16 -8.16 -7.40
N LEU A 53 10.22 -7.16 -8.29
CA LEU A 53 11.12 -6.02 -8.16
C LEU A 53 10.42 -4.73 -7.72
N GLN A 54 9.09 -4.63 -7.94
CA GLN A 54 8.31 -3.46 -7.55
C GLN A 54 7.06 -3.83 -6.73
N TYR A 55 6.62 -2.89 -5.93
CA TYR A 55 5.31 -2.95 -5.32
C TYR A 55 4.23 -3.02 -6.41
N GLY A 56 3.34 -4.02 -6.32
CA GLY A 56 2.35 -4.27 -7.37
C GLY A 56 2.78 -5.29 -8.42
N MET A 57 4.01 -5.83 -8.37
CA MET A 57 4.54 -6.84 -9.29
C MET A 57 4.57 -6.30 -10.74
N GLY A 58 5.32 -5.23 -10.93
CA GLY A 58 5.49 -4.51 -12.19
C GLY A 58 4.89 -3.10 -12.20
N THR A 59 5.21 -2.32 -13.21
CA THR A 59 4.83 -0.90 -13.33
C THR A 59 3.32 -0.67 -13.42
N SER A 60 2.56 -1.68 -13.85
CA SER A 60 1.11 -1.65 -13.99
C SER A 60 0.34 -2.03 -12.72
N ALA A 61 1.02 -2.49 -11.68
CA ALA A 61 0.46 -2.88 -10.38
C ALA A 61 -0.68 -3.93 -10.45
N GLN A 62 -0.64 -4.84 -11.44
CA GLN A 62 -1.71 -5.83 -11.67
C GLN A 62 -1.72 -6.97 -10.65
N ARG A 63 -0.62 -7.20 -9.92
CA ARG A 63 -0.48 -8.31 -8.95
C ARG A 63 -0.88 -9.66 -9.54
N TRP A 64 -0.46 -9.87 -10.77
CA TRP A 64 -0.60 -11.10 -11.51
C TRP A 64 0.77 -11.70 -11.82
N SER A 65 0.88 -13.03 -11.71
CA SER A 65 2.11 -13.76 -12.01
C SER A 65 1.88 -14.78 -13.12
N PRO A 66 2.82 -14.92 -14.07
CA PRO A 66 2.76 -15.94 -15.14
C PRO A 66 3.05 -17.36 -14.61
N LEU A 67 3.36 -17.54 -13.34
CA LEU A 67 3.61 -18.84 -12.73
C LEU A 67 2.35 -19.70 -12.64
N ALA A 68 2.46 -20.99 -13.01
CA ALA A 68 1.37 -21.96 -13.05
C ALA A 68 1.72 -23.35 -12.49
N GLN A 69 2.90 -23.52 -11.88
CA GLN A 69 3.29 -24.81 -11.25
C GLN A 69 2.32 -25.13 -10.10
N VAL A 70 2.02 -24.13 -9.27
CA VAL A 70 0.92 -24.21 -8.31
C VAL A 70 -0.34 -23.76 -9.04
N ASN A 71 -1.35 -24.62 -9.11
CA ASN A 71 -2.57 -24.41 -9.88
C ASN A 71 -3.79 -25.00 -9.16
N GLU A 72 -4.98 -24.84 -9.76
CA GLU A 72 -6.25 -25.28 -9.20
C GLU A 72 -6.30 -26.79 -8.88
N ASP A 73 -5.55 -27.63 -9.60
CA ASP A 73 -5.53 -29.08 -9.42
C ASP A 73 -4.61 -29.57 -8.30
N ASN A 74 -3.69 -28.72 -7.80
CA ASN A 74 -2.68 -29.14 -6.84
C ASN A 74 -2.49 -28.20 -5.62
N VAL A 75 -3.13 -27.03 -5.62
CA VAL A 75 -2.99 -26.03 -4.57
C VAL A 75 -3.34 -26.56 -3.17
N PHE A 76 -4.28 -27.53 -3.09
CA PHE A 76 -4.65 -28.16 -1.82
C PHE A 76 -3.49 -28.92 -1.14
N LYS A 77 -2.39 -29.18 -1.86
CA LYS A 77 -1.17 -29.81 -1.37
C LYS A 77 -0.12 -28.81 -0.85
N LEU A 78 -0.37 -27.49 -0.97
CA LEU A 78 0.58 -26.49 -0.46
C LEU A 78 0.90 -26.70 1.01
N THR A 79 2.19 -26.67 1.33
CA THR A 79 2.70 -26.79 2.69
C THR A 79 3.67 -25.65 3.00
N PRO A 80 3.81 -25.23 4.28
CA PRO A 80 4.87 -24.31 4.67
C PRO A 80 6.25 -24.86 4.31
N ALA A 81 7.05 -24.08 3.58
CA ALA A 81 8.47 -24.37 3.37
C ALA A 81 9.28 -23.91 4.57
N TRP A 82 9.01 -22.69 5.03
CA TRP A 82 9.62 -22.07 6.21
C TRP A 82 8.83 -20.85 6.66
N SER A 83 9.12 -20.36 7.86
CA SER A 83 8.68 -19.06 8.35
C SER A 83 9.82 -18.35 9.06
N PHE A 84 9.80 -17.03 9.04
CA PHE A 84 10.76 -16.16 9.71
C PHE A 84 10.02 -15.18 10.63
N SER A 85 10.38 -15.13 11.93
CA SER A 85 9.85 -14.15 12.87
C SER A 85 10.64 -12.84 12.78
N PHE A 86 9.93 -11.71 12.71
CA PHE A 86 10.54 -10.39 12.75
C PHE A 86 11.11 -10.02 14.13
N GLY A 87 10.82 -10.84 15.16
CA GLY A 87 11.34 -10.70 16.52
C GLY A 87 10.83 -9.46 17.24
N ASP A 88 11.27 -9.32 18.49
CA ASP A 88 11.04 -8.25 19.48
C ASP A 88 9.56 -7.90 19.77
N GLU A 89 9.33 -6.85 20.57
CA GLU A 89 8.00 -6.36 20.96
C GLU A 89 7.30 -5.52 19.88
N LYS A 90 8.01 -5.18 18.80
CA LYS A 90 7.54 -4.27 17.74
C LYS A 90 6.87 -5.02 16.60
N GLN A 91 5.84 -5.81 16.92
CA GLN A 91 5.18 -6.72 16.00
C GLN A 91 3.71 -6.34 15.78
N ARG A 92 3.47 -5.18 15.14
CA ARG A 92 2.11 -4.68 14.91
C ARG A 92 1.96 -4.10 13.53
N GLY A 93 0.87 -4.46 12.80
CA GLY A 93 0.55 -3.87 11.52
C GLY A 93 1.54 -4.23 10.40
N GLN A 94 1.65 -5.51 10.07
CA GLN A 94 2.57 -5.99 9.02
C GLN A 94 1.87 -5.94 7.66
N GLU A 95 2.06 -4.83 6.92
CA GLU A 95 1.38 -4.54 5.64
C GLU A 95 2.29 -4.70 4.41
N SER A 96 3.52 -5.21 4.60
CA SER A 96 4.56 -5.20 3.58
C SER A 96 4.34 -6.23 2.47
N GLN A 97 4.44 -5.78 1.22
CA GLN A 97 4.76 -6.65 0.10
C GLN A 97 6.28 -6.85 0.03
N ALA A 98 6.71 -8.10 -0.06
CA ALA A 98 8.13 -8.42 -0.23
C ALA A 98 8.63 -8.14 -1.65
N ILE A 99 9.92 -7.78 -1.78
CA ILE A 99 10.71 -7.80 -3.01
C ILE A 99 11.48 -9.12 -3.04
N VAL A 100 11.60 -9.74 -4.21
CA VAL A 100 12.41 -10.94 -4.42
C VAL A 100 13.38 -10.68 -5.57
N HIS A 101 14.67 -10.86 -5.34
CA HIS A 101 15.69 -10.69 -6.36
C HIS A 101 16.87 -11.65 -6.16
N ASP A 102 17.19 -12.43 -7.20
CA ASP A 102 18.33 -13.38 -7.21
C ASP A 102 18.38 -14.26 -5.95
N GLY A 103 17.25 -14.83 -5.53
CA GLY A 103 17.17 -15.73 -4.37
C GLY A 103 17.24 -15.03 -3.01
N VAL A 104 17.10 -13.70 -2.96
CA VAL A 104 16.99 -12.92 -1.72
C VAL A 104 15.63 -12.25 -1.62
N ILE A 105 14.99 -12.39 -0.47
CA ILE A 105 13.76 -11.67 -0.13
C ILE A 105 14.10 -10.45 0.70
N TYR A 106 13.59 -9.28 0.30
CA TYR A 106 13.66 -8.06 1.08
C TYR A 106 12.24 -7.71 1.55
N VAL A 107 12.03 -7.70 2.84
CA VAL A 107 10.73 -7.43 3.44
C VAL A 107 10.85 -6.32 4.50
N THR A 108 9.95 -5.35 4.44
CA THR A 108 9.86 -4.32 5.47
C THR A 108 8.97 -4.78 6.61
N GLY A 109 9.20 -4.27 7.80
CA GLY A 109 8.37 -4.51 8.98
C GLY A 109 7.94 -3.21 9.63
N SER A 110 6.99 -3.29 10.54
CA SER A 110 6.57 -2.17 11.38
C SER A 110 7.77 -1.48 12.04
N TYR A 111 7.59 -0.19 12.39
CA TYR A 111 8.64 0.68 12.95
C TYR A 111 9.86 0.88 12.03
N SER A 112 9.63 0.92 10.70
CA SER A 112 10.68 1.22 9.71
C SER A 112 11.87 0.25 9.77
N ARG A 113 11.60 -1.06 9.82
CA ARG A 113 12.59 -2.15 9.77
C ARG A 113 12.67 -2.76 8.39
N VAL A 114 13.82 -3.33 8.04
CA VAL A 114 14.03 -4.09 6.80
C VAL A 114 14.80 -5.37 7.11
N PHE A 115 14.40 -6.48 6.50
CA PHE A 115 15.04 -7.77 6.62
C PHE A 115 15.38 -8.31 5.23
N ALA A 116 16.61 -8.83 5.05
CA ALA A 116 16.98 -9.62 3.89
C ALA A 116 17.09 -11.09 4.31
N LEU A 117 16.36 -11.93 3.58
CA LEU A 117 16.25 -13.36 3.86
C LEU A 117 16.69 -14.16 2.64
N ASP A 118 17.36 -15.27 2.86
CA ASP A 118 17.56 -16.28 1.82
C ASP A 118 16.20 -16.87 1.43
N ALA A 119 15.83 -16.77 0.16
CA ALA A 119 14.49 -17.11 -0.32
C ALA A 119 14.18 -18.61 -0.24
N LYS A 120 15.20 -19.47 -0.21
CA LYS A 120 15.04 -20.92 -0.14
C LYS A 120 14.89 -21.44 1.30
N THR A 121 15.59 -20.80 2.25
CA THR A 121 15.72 -21.32 3.62
C THR A 121 15.10 -20.44 4.69
N GLY A 122 14.77 -19.19 4.39
CA GLY A 122 14.32 -18.19 5.36
C GLY A 122 15.42 -17.67 6.29
N LYS A 123 16.70 -18.08 6.08
CA LYS A 123 17.81 -17.59 6.87
C LYS A 123 18.00 -16.09 6.69
N ARG A 124 18.03 -15.34 7.81
CA ARG A 124 18.34 -13.92 7.76
C ARG A 124 19.78 -13.68 7.32
N LEU A 125 19.96 -12.94 6.23
CA LEU A 125 21.24 -12.50 5.71
C LEU A 125 21.70 -11.24 6.43
N TRP A 126 20.81 -10.24 6.53
CA TRP A 126 21.02 -9.02 7.31
C TRP A 126 19.67 -8.42 7.74
N SER A 127 19.71 -7.47 8.64
CA SER A 127 18.56 -6.65 9.01
C SER A 127 18.98 -5.23 9.33
N TYR A 128 18.07 -4.30 9.10
CA TYR A 128 18.20 -2.89 9.43
C TYR A 128 16.98 -2.42 10.23
N ALA A 129 17.23 -1.65 11.29
CA ALA A 129 16.20 -0.98 12.07
C ALA A 129 16.50 0.50 12.11
N HIS A 130 15.60 1.33 11.56
CA HIS A 130 15.75 2.77 11.62
C HIS A 130 15.54 3.26 13.04
N ARG A 131 16.42 4.14 13.52
CA ARG A 131 16.24 4.77 14.82
C ARG A 131 15.22 5.89 14.71
N LEU A 132 14.00 5.61 15.13
CA LEU A 132 12.92 6.57 15.18
C LEU A 132 13.04 7.50 16.40
N PRO A 133 12.61 8.77 16.30
CA PRO A 133 12.42 9.64 17.45
C PRO A 133 11.37 9.09 18.44
N ASP A 134 11.50 9.40 19.71
CA ASP A 134 10.58 8.92 20.76
C ASP A 134 9.19 9.58 20.68
N ASP A 135 9.10 10.76 20.05
CA ASP A 135 7.88 11.55 19.90
C ASP A 135 7.10 11.27 18.61
N ILE A 136 7.46 10.20 17.87
CA ILE A 136 6.81 9.86 16.63
C ILE A 136 5.33 9.51 16.83
N ARG A 137 4.47 10.07 15.98
CA ARG A 137 3.01 9.88 16.02
C ARG A 137 2.47 9.67 14.60
N PRO A 138 2.65 8.47 14.01
CA PRO A 138 2.05 8.18 12.72
C PRO A 138 0.53 8.05 12.88
N CYS A 139 -0.22 8.42 11.83
CA CYS A 139 -1.67 8.38 11.81
C CYS A 139 -2.23 6.96 12.09
N CYS A 140 -1.91 6.04 11.23
CA CYS A 140 -2.69 4.83 10.99
C CYS A 140 -1.88 3.57 11.32
N ASP A 141 -1.28 3.53 12.52
CA ASP A 141 -0.32 2.54 13.00
C ASP A 141 1.11 2.74 12.46
N VAL A 142 2.01 1.92 12.93
CA VAL A 142 3.46 1.97 12.67
C VAL A 142 3.87 1.16 11.44
N VAL A 143 3.02 1.16 10.43
CA VAL A 143 3.09 0.30 9.24
C VAL A 143 4.16 0.72 8.24
N ASN A 144 4.58 -0.24 7.42
CA ASN A 144 5.35 -0.02 6.20
C ASN A 144 4.87 -1.02 5.14
N ARG A 145 4.58 -0.53 3.91
CA ARG A 145 3.95 -1.35 2.87
C ARG A 145 4.93 -1.99 1.91
N GLY A 146 6.22 -1.65 2.00
CA GLY A 146 7.23 -2.30 1.17
C GLY A 146 8.42 -1.42 0.82
N ALA A 147 9.25 -1.95 -0.06
CA ALA A 147 10.46 -1.33 -0.55
C ALA A 147 10.48 -1.32 -2.09
N ALA A 148 11.47 -0.65 -2.67
CA ALA A 148 11.84 -0.75 -4.08
C ALA A 148 13.31 -1.17 -4.20
N ILE A 149 13.70 -1.73 -5.35
CA ILE A 149 15.07 -2.16 -5.63
C ILE A 149 15.55 -1.60 -6.97
N TYR A 150 16.77 -1.05 -7.01
CA TYR A 150 17.44 -0.61 -8.23
C TYR A 150 18.96 -0.54 -8.04
N GLY A 151 19.73 -0.93 -9.06
CA GLY A 151 21.18 -1.04 -8.93
C GLY A 151 21.56 -2.04 -7.85
N ASP A 152 22.33 -1.58 -6.90
CA ASP A 152 22.78 -2.31 -5.71
C ASP A 152 22.05 -1.87 -4.42
N LYS A 153 20.87 -1.22 -4.54
CA LYS A 153 20.21 -0.56 -3.42
C LYS A 153 18.77 -1.00 -3.23
N ILE A 154 18.35 -1.05 -1.96
CA ILE A 154 16.95 -1.16 -1.50
C ILE A 154 16.54 0.19 -0.94
N TYR A 155 15.37 0.69 -1.35
CA TYR A 155 14.81 1.97 -0.91
C TYR A 155 13.53 1.75 -0.13
N PHE A 156 13.37 2.45 0.99
CA PHE A 156 12.13 2.39 1.76
C PHE A 156 11.89 3.70 2.52
N GLY A 157 10.61 3.93 2.87
CA GLY A 157 10.21 5.09 3.67
C GLY A 157 10.29 4.84 5.17
N THR A 158 10.41 5.91 5.94
CA THR A 158 10.41 5.85 7.40
C THR A 158 9.31 6.71 8.02
N LEU A 159 8.91 6.36 9.24
CA LEU A 159 7.84 7.06 9.95
C LEU A 159 8.25 8.47 10.43
N ASP A 160 9.54 8.82 10.40
CA ASP A 160 10.06 10.16 10.69
C ASP A 160 10.33 11.00 9.42
N ALA A 161 9.58 10.72 8.35
CA ALA A 161 9.60 11.44 7.08
C ALA A 161 10.95 11.42 6.38
N ARG A 162 11.52 10.22 6.20
CA ARG A 162 12.76 10.02 5.45
C ARG A 162 12.60 8.94 4.39
N VAL A 163 13.44 9.01 3.37
CA VAL A 163 13.72 7.90 2.46
C VAL A 163 15.15 7.44 2.70
N VAL A 164 15.31 6.14 2.82
CA VAL A 164 16.61 5.51 3.11
C VAL A 164 16.95 4.53 1.99
N ALA A 165 18.18 4.61 1.50
CA ALA A 165 18.77 3.60 0.63
C ALA A 165 19.77 2.74 1.41
N LEU A 166 19.57 1.44 1.32
CA LEU A 166 20.47 0.43 1.87
C LEU A 166 21.16 -0.30 0.74
N ASN A 167 22.43 -0.64 0.90
CA ASN A 167 23.08 -1.58 0.01
C ASN A 167 22.39 -2.95 0.16
N LYS A 168 21.93 -3.53 -0.96
CA LYS A 168 21.09 -4.74 -0.96
C LYS A 168 21.78 -5.99 -0.41
N ASP A 169 23.12 -6.06 -0.52
CA ASP A 169 23.88 -7.23 -0.09
C ASP A 169 24.28 -7.17 1.38
N THR A 170 24.41 -5.96 1.95
CA THR A 170 24.96 -5.76 3.30
C THR A 170 24.02 -5.11 4.30
N GLY A 171 22.93 -4.48 3.84
CA GLY A 171 22.03 -3.68 4.67
C GLY A 171 22.63 -2.38 5.20
N LYS A 172 23.83 -1.98 4.76
CA LYS A 172 24.45 -0.73 5.16
C LYS A 172 23.77 0.46 4.48
N VAL A 173 23.60 1.55 5.23
CA VAL A 173 23.02 2.80 4.70
C VAL A 173 23.97 3.39 3.65
N VAL A 174 23.45 3.60 2.44
CA VAL A 174 24.12 4.32 1.36
C VAL A 174 23.82 5.80 1.46
N TRP A 175 22.53 6.14 1.57
CA TRP A 175 22.09 7.50 1.84
C TRP A 175 20.77 7.51 2.65
N ASN A 176 20.48 8.64 3.30
CA ASN A 176 19.31 8.84 4.15
C ASN A 176 18.87 10.31 4.02
N LYS A 177 17.74 10.58 3.37
CA LYS A 177 17.24 11.91 3.04
C LYS A 177 15.94 12.23 3.75
N LYS A 178 15.91 13.30 4.51
CA LYS A 178 14.68 13.83 5.13
C LYS A 178 13.90 14.64 4.08
N PHE A 179 12.57 14.46 4.02
CA PHE A 179 11.70 15.19 3.10
C PHE A 179 10.58 15.99 3.80
N GLY A 180 10.37 15.77 5.08
CA GLY A 180 9.32 16.42 5.85
C GLY A 180 9.65 16.51 7.34
N ASP A 181 8.80 17.23 8.08
CA ASP A 181 8.88 17.36 9.53
C ASP A 181 7.88 16.41 10.19
N HIS A 182 8.35 15.32 10.81
CA HIS A 182 7.48 14.38 11.54
C HIS A 182 6.73 15.07 12.69
N GLY A 183 7.32 16.09 13.33
CA GLY A 183 6.66 16.89 14.33
C GLY A 183 5.48 17.73 13.81
N ALA A 184 5.35 17.87 12.48
CA ALA A 184 4.17 18.43 11.83
C ALA A 184 3.17 17.36 11.37
N GLY A 185 3.52 16.06 11.43
CA GLY A 185 2.69 14.95 10.99
C GLY A 185 3.14 14.28 9.70
N TYR A 186 4.23 14.73 9.04
CA TYR A 186 4.74 14.05 7.86
C TYR A 186 5.33 12.69 8.20
N THR A 187 4.91 11.66 7.47
CA THR A 187 5.45 10.29 7.54
C THR A 187 5.55 9.70 6.13
N MET A 188 6.10 8.48 6.01
CA MET A 188 6.03 7.69 4.78
C MET A 188 5.73 6.24 5.12
N THR A 189 4.62 5.74 4.60
CA THR A 189 4.13 4.36 4.82
C THR A 189 4.06 3.54 3.54
N GLY A 190 3.99 4.18 2.36
CA GLY A 190 3.97 3.53 1.05
C GLY A 190 5.36 3.08 0.60
N ALA A 191 5.41 2.11 -0.31
CA ALA A 191 6.64 1.72 -0.99
C ALA A 191 7.00 2.76 -2.07
N PRO A 192 8.27 3.13 -2.24
CA PRO A 192 8.72 3.92 -3.38
C PRO A 192 8.50 3.17 -4.71
N THR A 193 8.43 3.90 -5.81
CA THR A 193 8.26 3.35 -7.16
C THR A 193 9.39 3.84 -8.06
N LEU A 194 10.02 2.93 -8.83
CA LEU A 194 10.98 3.30 -9.87
C LEU A 194 10.23 3.61 -11.16
N VAL A 195 10.61 4.71 -11.81
CA VAL A 195 10.07 5.12 -13.11
C VAL A 195 11.21 5.56 -14.02
N LYS A 196 11.11 5.33 -15.33
CA LYS A 196 12.07 5.87 -16.30
C LYS A 196 11.40 6.95 -17.13
N ASP A 197 11.90 8.16 -16.99
CA ASP A 197 11.44 9.28 -17.80
C ASP A 197 11.88 9.10 -19.26
N ALA A 198 10.92 8.97 -20.17
CA ALA A 198 11.20 8.77 -21.59
C ALA A 198 11.86 9.98 -22.27
N LYS A 199 11.67 11.20 -21.72
CA LYS A 199 12.24 12.42 -22.29
C LYS A 199 13.72 12.59 -21.95
N THR A 200 14.10 12.27 -20.73
CA THR A 200 15.48 12.44 -20.23
C THR A 200 16.28 11.13 -20.22
N GLY A 201 15.63 9.99 -20.33
CA GLY A 201 16.21 8.66 -20.16
C GLY A 201 16.61 8.30 -18.73
N LYS A 202 16.41 9.20 -17.76
CA LYS A 202 16.77 8.99 -16.36
C LYS A 202 15.79 8.09 -15.65
N VAL A 203 16.31 7.24 -14.76
CA VAL A 203 15.50 6.51 -13.77
C VAL A 203 15.34 7.39 -12.53
N LEU A 204 14.13 7.46 -12.02
CA LEU A 204 13.76 8.26 -10.85
C LEU A 204 13.15 7.36 -9.78
N LEU A 205 13.44 7.66 -8.52
CA LEU A 205 12.79 7.10 -7.37
C LEU A 205 11.65 8.04 -6.94
N VAL A 206 10.41 7.60 -7.14
CA VAL A 206 9.20 8.38 -6.84
C VAL A 206 8.61 7.94 -5.51
N HIS A 207 8.24 8.88 -4.66
CA HIS A 207 7.56 8.61 -3.39
C HIS A 207 6.64 9.75 -2.97
N GLY A 208 5.60 9.43 -2.23
CA GLY A 208 4.71 10.42 -1.63
C GLY A 208 4.98 10.67 -0.14
N SER A 209 4.26 11.61 0.44
CA SER A 209 4.13 11.82 1.88
C SER A 209 2.82 11.21 2.40
N SER A 210 2.74 10.96 3.71
CA SER A 210 1.54 10.57 4.45
C SER A 210 1.32 11.56 5.60
N GLY A 211 0.06 11.71 6.07
CA GLY A 211 -0.25 12.52 7.24
C GLY A 211 -1.36 13.57 7.04
N ASP A 212 -2.30 13.33 6.13
CA ASP A 212 -3.44 14.23 5.86
C ASP A 212 -4.19 14.62 7.14
N GLU A 213 -4.37 13.67 8.05
CA GLU A 213 -5.06 13.80 9.33
C GLU A 213 -4.39 14.79 10.32
N PHE A 214 -3.18 15.23 10.01
CA PHE A 214 -2.47 16.27 10.78
C PHE A 214 -2.49 17.64 10.10
N GLY A 215 -3.25 17.78 8.99
CA GLY A 215 -3.34 19.03 8.24
C GLY A 215 -2.03 19.42 7.56
N ILE A 216 -1.29 18.44 7.04
CA ILE A 216 -0.15 18.70 6.15
C ILE A 216 -0.65 18.94 4.72
N VAL A 217 0.16 19.56 3.89
CA VAL A 217 -0.01 19.53 2.44
C VAL A 217 0.71 18.31 1.87
N GLY A 218 -0.03 17.44 1.21
CA GLY A 218 0.51 16.26 0.57
C GLY A 218 1.48 16.59 -0.57
N LYS A 219 2.58 15.84 -0.67
CA LYS A 219 3.65 16.08 -1.63
C LYS A 219 4.10 14.79 -2.30
N LEU A 220 4.29 14.86 -3.61
CA LEU A 220 4.96 13.83 -4.40
C LEU A 220 6.39 14.27 -4.71
N PHE A 221 7.33 13.36 -4.62
CA PHE A 221 8.75 13.62 -4.84
C PHE A 221 9.32 12.68 -5.89
N ALA A 222 10.24 13.18 -6.71
CA ALA A 222 11.15 12.36 -7.48
C ALA A 222 12.59 12.63 -7.04
N ARG A 223 13.35 11.55 -6.89
CA ARG A 223 14.75 11.60 -6.46
C ARG A 223 15.65 10.86 -7.43
N ASP A 224 16.88 11.28 -7.50
CA ASP A 224 17.96 10.49 -8.09
C ASP A 224 18.20 9.24 -7.22
N PRO A 225 18.08 8.01 -7.76
CA PRO A 225 18.20 6.80 -6.94
C PRO A 225 19.62 6.55 -6.42
N ASP A 226 20.66 7.10 -7.06
CA ASP A 226 22.04 6.90 -6.64
C ASP A 226 22.45 7.81 -5.48
N THR A 227 21.99 9.06 -5.49
CA THR A 227 22.41 10.08 -4.53
C THR A 227 21.33 10.44 -3.50
N GLY A 228 20.07 10.13 -3.80
CA GLY A 228 18.90 10.54 -3.03
C GLY A 228 18.56 12.03 -3.15
N GLU A 229 19.26 12.77 -4.02
CA GLU A 229 18.97 14.19 -4.25
C GLU A 229 17.60 14.36 -4.90
N GLU A 230 16.90 15.42 -4.49
CA GLU A 230 15.60 15.78 -5.03
C GLU A 230 15.73 16.30 -6.45
N VAL A 231 15.02 15.68 -7.40
CA VAL A 231 14.92 16.14 -8.79
C VAL A 231 13.79 17.15 -8.91
N TRP A 232 12.64 16.82 -8.36
CA TRP A 232 11.49 17.72 -8.21
C TRP A 232 10.59 17.30 -7.05
N MET A 233 9.77 18.25 -6.59
CA MET A 233 8.72 18.04 -5.61
C MET A 233 7.45 18.76 -6.08
N ARG A 234 6.32 18.07 -5.98
CA ARG A 234 4.98 18.59 -6.35
C ARG A 234 4.06 18.55 -5.12
N PRO A 235 3.61 19.70 -4.60
CA PRO A 235 2.48 19.74 -3.67
C PRO A 235 1.18 19.44 -4.43
N PHE A 236 0.25 18.71 -3.81
CA PHE A 236 -1.03 18.40 -4.44
C PHE A 236 -2.09 19.47 -4.15
N VAL A 237 -1.99 20.14 -3.02
CA VAL A 237 -2.80 21.33 -2.74
C VAL A 237 -1.90 22.56 -2.85
N GLU A 238 -2.22 23.44 -3.78
CA GLU A 238 -1.40 24.62 -4.09
C GLU A 238 -2.30 25.83 -4.40
N GLY A 239 -2.52 26.66 -3.40
CA GLY A 239 -3.35 27.86 -3.51
C GLY A 239 -4.85 27.57 -3.61
N HIS A 240 -5.65 28.60 -3.47
CA HIS A 240 -7.11 28.51 -3.40
C HIS A 240 -7.78 28.21 -4.75
N MET A 241 -7.13 28.49 -5.86
CA MET A 241 -7.73 28.28 -7.20
C MET A 241 -7.68 26.82 -7.66
N GLY A 242 -6.71 26.04 -7.21
CA GLY A 242 -6.59 24.63 -7.60
C GLY A 242 -6.54 24.41 -9.11
N ARG A 243 -5.74 25.18 -9.83
CA ARG A 243 -5.69 25.15 -11.30
C ARG A 243 -4.78 24.05 -11.82
N LEU A 244 -5.28 23.27 -12.77
CA LEU A 244 -4.48 22.34 -13.54
C LEU A 244 -3.70 23.08 -14.64
N ASN A 245 -2.37 23.25 -14.47
CA ASN A 245 -1.51 23.91 -15.46
C ASN A 245 -2.08 25.26 -15.95
N GLY A 246 -2.66 26.05 -15.05
CA GLY A 246 -3.31 27.32 -15.36
C GLY A 246 -4.71 27.21 -16.01
N LYS A 247 -5.30 26.03 -16.11
CA LYS A 247 -6.66 25.80 -16.59
C LYS A 247 -7.65 25.68 -15.43
N ASP A 248 -8.88 26.06 -15.65
CA ASP A 248 -9.97 26.08 -14.65
C ASP A 248 -10.87 24.83 -14.75
N SER A 249 -10.47 23.80 -15.52
CA SER A 249 -11.23 22.57 -15.74
C SER A 249 -10.36 21.33 -15.61
N THR A 250 -11.00 20.21 -15.28
CA THR A 250 -10.42 18.87 -15.33
C THR A 250 -11.12 18.05 -16.41
N PRO A 251 -10.61 16.86 -16.80
CA PRO A 251 -11.31 15.97 -17.73
C PRO A 251 -12.70 15.51 -17.24
N THR A 252 -13.01 15.72 -15.97
CA THR A 252 -14.30 15.39 -15.33
C THR A 252 -15.29 16.55 -15.29
N GLY A 253 -15.03 17.60 -16.04
CA GLY A 253 -15.86 18.79 -16.09
C GLY A 253 -15.19 20.01 -15.48
N ASP A 254 -15.94 21.11 -15.44
CA ASP A 254 -15.46 22.34 -14.85
C ASP A 254 -15.37 22.24 -13.34
N ILE A 255 -14.23 22.65 -12.79
CA ILE A 255 -14.08 22.80 -11.34
C ILE A 255 -14.83 24.05 -10.87
N LYS A 256 -15.31 24.02 -9.66
CA LYS A 256 -15.80 25.22 -8.98
C LYS A 256 -14.60 26.04 -8.52
N ALA A 257 -14.47 27.24 -9.04
CA ALA A 257 -13.39 28.17 -8.67
C ALA A 257 -13.95 29.37 -7.90
N PRO A 258 -13.33 29.74 -6.76
CA PRO A 258 -12.12 29.15 -6.18
C PRO A 258 -12.36 27.73 -5.65
N SER A 259 -11.36 26.86 -5.72
CA SER A 259 -11.44 25.47 -5.26
C SER A 259 -11.34 25.34 -3.72
N TRP A 260 -10.79 26.37 -3.08
CA TRP A 260 -10.67 26.49 -1.62
C TRP A 260 -11.15 27.88 -1.21
N PRO A 261 -11.74 28.04 0.00
CA PRO A 261 -12.12 29.36 0.51
C PRO A 261 -10.87 30.19 0.81
N ASP A 262 -10.90 31.43 0.37
CA ASP A 262 -9.90 32.45 0.70
C ASP A 262 -10.63 33.63 1.38
N ASP A 263 -11.25 33.34 2.53
CA ASP A 263 -11.98 34.31 3.31
C ASP A 263 -11.11 34.84 4.45
N PRO A 264 -10.68 36.13 4.38
CA PRO A 264 -9.89 36.75 5.45
C PRO A 264 -10.67 36.89 6.77
N ASN A 265 -12.00 36.72 6.74
CA ASN A 265 -12.87 36.85 7.89
C ASN A 265 -13.34 35.49 8.44
N HIS A 266 -12.81 34.37 7.93
CA HIS A 266 -13.19 33.05 8.44
C HIS A 266 -12.99 32.99 9.97
N PRO A 267 -13.97 32.47 10.76
CA PRO A 267 -13.93 32.48 12.23
C PRO A 267 -12.70 31.83 12.84
N THR A 268 -12.08 30.89 12.12
CA THR A 268 -10.86 30.21 12.55
C THR A 268 -9.58 31.00 12.27
N GLY A 269 -9.68 32.21 11.72
CA GLY A 269 -8.54 33.03 11.32
C GLY A 269 -7.72 32.45 10.17
N LYS A 270 -8.25 31.46 9.46
CA LYS A 270 -7.58 30.81 8.33
C LYS A 270 -7.78 31.61 7.06
N LYS A 271 -6.81 32.45 6.77
CA LYS A 271 -6.73 33.14 5.49
C LYS A 271 -6.43 32.21 4.31
N GLU A 272 -5.91 31.00 4.57
CA GLU A 272 -5.39 30.08 3.58
C GLU A 272 -5.69 28.63 4.01
N ALA A 273 -6.98 28.21 3.96
CA ALA A 273 -7.40 26.86 4.35
C ALA A 273 -6.64 25.75 3.57
N TRP A 274 -6.29 26.02 2.31
CA TRP A 274 -5.49 25.14 1.47
C TRP A 274 -4.08 24.85 2.05
N SER A 275 -3.52 25.72 2.88
CA SER A 275 -2.18 25.52 3.46
C SER A 275 -2.11 24.39 4.50
N GLN A 276 -3.25 23.87 4.93
CA GLN A 276 -3.40 22.64 5.73
C GLN A 276 -4.25 21.59 4.98
N GLY A 277 -4.33 21.68 3.66
CA GLY A 277 -5.39 21.10 2.84
C GLY A 277 -5.32 19.58 2.61
N GLY A 278 -4.33 18.83 3.08
CA GLY A 278 -4.24 17.38 2.85
C GLY A 278 -3.77 17.02 1.44
N GLY A 279 -4.40 16.03 0.81
CA GLY A 279 -4.10 15.57 -0.54
C GLY A 279 -2.85 14.70 -0.65
N ALA A 280 -2.39 14.08 0.45
CA ALA A 280 -1.13 13.32 0.44
C ALA A 280 -1.19 12.05 -0.40
N PRO A 281 -0.25 11.82 -1.32
CA PRO A 281 -0.13 10.58 -2.09
C PRO A 281 0.62 9.52 -1.27
N TRP A 282 -0.06 8.97 -0.25
CA TRP A 282 0.57 8.06 0.73
C TRP A 282 0.71 6.61 0.26
N GLN A 283 0.17 6.25 -0.91
CA GLN A 283 0.37 4.95 -1.54
C GLN A 283 1.44 4.97 -2.63
N SER A 284 1.81 3.77 -3.10
CA SER A 284 2.74 3.60 -4.21
C SER A 284 2.09 4.03 -5.53
N ALA A 285 2.87 4.64 -6.41
CA ALA A 285 2.44 5.02 -7.75
C ALA A 285 2.49 3.83 -8.72
N SER A 286 1.68 3.90 -9.78
CA SER A 286 1.87 3.12 -11.01
C SER A 286 2.58 3.99 -12.05
N PHE A 287 3.20 3.36 -13.04
CA PHE A 287 3.88 4.06 -14.13
C PHE A 287 3.44 3.51 -15.48
N ASP A 288 2.95 4.39 -16.34
CA ASP A 288 2.65 4.08 -17.73
C ASP A 288 3.80 4.53 -18.65
N PRO A 289 4.65 3.61 -19.12
CA PRO A 289 5.76 3.96 -19.99
C PRO A 289 5.32 4.44 -21.37
N GLU A 290 4.12 4.06 -21.84
CA GLU A 290 3.64 4.47 -23.16
C GLU A 290 3.23 5.94 -23.21
N THR A 291 2.56 6.43 -22.17
CA THR A 291 2.18 7.84 -22.05
C THR A 291 3.23 8.66 -21.30
N ASN A 292 4.28 8.04 -20.79
CA ASN A 292 5.29 8.62 -19.91
C ASN A 292 4.60 9.35 -18.75
N THR A 293 3.81 8.62 -17.96
CA THR A 293 2.98 9.20 -16.91
C THR A 293 3.09 8.41 -15.62
N ILE A 294 3.44 9.09 -14.53
CA ILE A 294 3.28 8.59 -13.17
C ILE A 294 1.80 8.77 -12.80
N ILE A 295 1.15 7.71 -12.32
CA ILE A 295 -0.25 7.75 -11.93
C ILE A 295 -0.34 7.40 -10.45
N VAL A 296 -0.89 8.32 -9.65
CA VAL A 296 -0.91 8.20 -8.19
C VAL A 296 -2.20 8.77 -7.61
N GLY A 297 -2.65 8.23 -6.48
CA GLY A 297 -3.81 8.74 -5.77
C GLY A 297 -3.49 9.99 -4.95
N ALA A 298 -4.45 10.89 -4.84
CA ALA A 298 -4.44 12.03 -3.93
C ALA A 298 -5.32 11.73 -2.71
N GLY A 299 -4.82 12.01 -1.52
CA GLY A 299 -5.52 11.80 -0.25
C GLY A 299 -6.72 12.71 -0.04
N ASN A 300 -7.36 12.55 1.10
CA ASN A 300 -8.48 13.37 1.53
C ASN A 300 -8.07 14.82 1.77
N PRO A 301 -9.03 15.76 1.66
CA PRO A 301 -8.82 17.12 2.15
C PRO A 301 -8.79 17.15 3.69
N ALA A 302 -8.06 18.10 4.27
CA ALA A 302 -8.02 18.33 5.70
C ALA A 302 -8.54 19.74 6.06
N PRO A 303 -9.29 19.87 7.17
CA PRO A 303 -9.84 18.78 7.99
C PRO A 303 -10.93 17.99 7.24
N TRP A 304 -11.38 16.84 7.77
CA TRP A 304 -12.46 16.06 7.16
C TRP A 304 -13.78 16.85 7.14
N ASN A 305 -14.02 17.67 8.16
CA ASN A 305 -15.18 18.55 8.23
C ASN A 305 -15.19 19.58 7.07
N GLY A 306 -16.08 19.34 6.09
CA GLY A 306 -16.21 20.21 4.93
C GLY A 306 -16.61 21.66 5.26
N TRP A 307 -17.31 21.88 6.38
CA TRP A 307 -17.70 23.22 6.81
C TRP A 307 -16.51 24.06 7.26
N GLU A 308 -15.48 23.45 7.81
CA GLU A 308 -14.22 24.12 8.16
C GLU A 308 -13.38 24.50 6.92
N ARG A 309 -13.75 24.00 5.76
CA ARG A 309 -13.13 24.28 4.46
C ARG A 309 -14.05 25.13 3.56
N THR A 310 -14.95 25.88 4.17
CA THR A 310 -15.98 26.69 3.52
C THR A 310 -15.94 28.10 4.09
N SER A 311 -16.22 29.13 3.27
CA SER A 311 -16.37 30.50 3.75
C SER A 311 -17.66 30.67 4.57
N ASP A 312 -17.70 31.69 5.43
CA ASP A 312 -18.86 31.99 6.27
C ASP A 312 -20.15 32.12 5.45
N GLY A 313 -21.16 31.33 5.83
CA GLY A 313 -22.45 31.30 5.13
C GLY A 313 -22.43 30.56 3.78
N GLY A 314 -21.28 29.98 3.37
CA GLY A 314 -21.15 29.18 2.15
C GLY A 314 -21.64 27.73 2.31
N ASP A 315 -21.74 27.02 1.18
CA ASP A 315 -21.99 25.57 1.12
C ASP A 315 -20.67 24.84 0.82
N PRO A 316 -20.28 23.78 1.56
CA PRO A 316 -19.14 22.95 1.22
C PRO A 316 -19.10 22.50 -0.25
N LYS A 317 -20.27 22.29 -0.85
CA LYS A 317 -20.41 21.92 -2.26
C LYS A 317 -19.97 23.01 -3.24
N ASP A 318 -19.70 24.24 -2.77
CA ASP A 318 -19.18 25.32 -3.62
C ASP A 318 -17.68 25.21 -3.88
N TYR A 319 -16.97 24.32 -3.15
CA TYR A 319 -15.53 24.16 -3.23
C TYR A 319 -15.16 22.71 -3.54
N ASP A 320 -14.36 22.47 -4.57
CA ASP A 320 -13.93 21.10 -4.94
C ASP A 320 -12.73 20.60 -4.13
N SER A 321 -11.99 21.48 -3.44
CA SER A 321 -10.80 21.17 -2.63
C SER A 321 -9.69 20.46 -3.45
N LEU A 322 -9.27 21.03 -4.58
CA LEU A 322 -8.27 20.44 -5.48
C LEU A 322 -6.83 20.58 -4.92
N TYR A 323 -5.95 19.57 -5.12
CA TYR A 323 -6.24 18.25 -5.71
C TYR A 323 -6.31 17.24 -4.59
N THR A 324 -7.50 16.81 -4.22
CA THR A 324 -7.75 15.81 -3.17
C THR A 324 -8.75 14.77 -3.67
N SER A 325 -8.77 13.61 -3.02
CA SER A 325 -9.74 12.51 -3.22
C SER A 325 -9.94 12.15 -4.70
N GLY A 326 -8.83 11.84 -5.38
CA GLY A 326 -8.82 11.52 -6.80
C GLY A 326 -7.53 10.85 -7.25
N GLN A 327 -7.38 10.68 -8.56
CA GLN A 327 -6.18 10.16 -9.19
C GLN A 327 -5.52 11.22 -10.08
N VAL A 328 -4.19 11.26 -10.05
CA VAL A 328 -3.37 12.30 -10.68
C VAL A 328 -2.39 11.65 -11.66
N GLY A 329 -2.40 12.10 -12.90
CA GLY A 329 -1.35 11.80 -13.87
C GLY A 329 -0.27 12.89 -13.84
N VAL A 330 0.98 12.52 -13.60
CA VAL A 330 2.10 13.43 -13.40
C VAL A 330 3.20 13.18 -14.44
N ASP A 331 3.77 14.25 -14.99
CA ASP A 331 4.92 14.19 -15.89
C ASP A 331 6.19 13.83 -15.11
N PRO A 332 6.87 12.72 -15.41
CA PRO A 332 8.06 12.30 -14.67
C PRO A 332 9.24 13.26 -14.80
N SER A 333 9.30 14.06 -15.88
CA SER A 333 10.41 15.00 -16.12
C SER A 333 10.34 16.23 -15.20
N THR A 334 9.11 16.72 -14.91
CA THR A 334 8.90 18.02 -14.28
C THR A 334 8.09 17.97 -12.99
N GLY A 335 7.37 16.87 -12.72
CA GLY A 335 6.39 16.79 -11.63
C GLY A 335 5.10 17.56 -11.91
N GLU A 336 4.90 18.08 -13.12
CA GLU A 336 3.66 18.78 -13.49
C GLU A 336 2.49 17.80 -13.64
N VAL A 337 1.31 18.26 -13.19
CA VAL A 337 0.07 17.49 -13.33
C VAL A 337 -0.38 17.55 -14.80
N LYS A 338 -0.45 16.38 -15.45
CA LYS A 338 -0.95 16.22 -16.83
C LYS A 338 -2.47 16.19 -16.89
N TRP A 339 -3.07 15.50 -15.92
CA TRP A 339 -4.51 15.36 -15.77
C TRP A 339 -4.87 14.99 -14.32
N PHE A 340 -6.12 15.23 -13.94
CA PHE A 340 -6.68 14.87 -12.65
C PHE A 340 -8.12 14.41 -12.82
N TYR A 341 -8.49 13.31 -12.15
CA TYR A 341 -9.86 12.85 -12.01
C TYR A 341 -10.23 12.79 -10.53
N GLN A 342 -11.26 13.54 -10.12
CA GLN A 342 -11.71 13.58 -8.73
C GLN A 342 -12.85 12.60 -8.48
N HIS A 343 -12.65 11.65 -7.56
CA HIS A 343 -13.66 10.67 -7.18
C HIS A 343 -14.74 11.28 -6.28
N THR A 344 -14.32 12.09 -5.32
CA THR A 344 -15.20 12.70 -4.32
C THR A 344 -14.87 14.19 -4.14
N PRO A 345 -15.56 15.09 -4.89
CA PRO A 345 -15.38 16.54 -4.73
C PRO A 345 -15.75 16.98 -3.32
N ASN A 346 -14.94 17.87 -2.70
CA ASN A 346 -15.09 18.30 -1.31
C ASN A 346 -15.39 17.14 -0.36
N ASP A 347 -14.57 16.11 -0.39
CA ASP A 347 -14.74 14.90 0.40
C ASP A 347 -14.94 15.24 1.89
N ALA A 348 -16.12 14.93 2.41
CA ALA A 348 -16.52 15.15 3.80
C ALA A 348 -16.62 13.84 4.59
N TRP A 349 -16.11 12.73 4.05
CA TRP A 349 -16.21 11.39 4.58
C TRP A 349 -14.86 10.68 4.74
N ASP A 350 -13.76 11.37 4.44
CA ASP A 350 -12.41 10.77 4.38
C ASP A 350 -12.31 9.59 3.41
N PHE A 351 -13.00 9.64 2.28
CA PHE A 351 -12.91 8.57 1.27
C PHE A 351 -11.54 8.53 0.60
N SER A 352 -10.85 9.70 0.54
CA SER A 352 -9.52 9.75 -0.04
C SER A 352 -9.53 9.31 -1.54
N GLY A 353 -8.41 9.12 -2.18
CA GLY A 353 -8.31 8.61 -3.56
C GLY A 353 -7.05 7.75 -3.71
N ASN A 354 -6.50 7.30 -2.59
CA ASN A 354 -5.16 6.74 -2.52
C ASN A 354 -5.06 5.22 -2.66
N ASN A 355 -6.17 4.51 -2.84
CA ASN A 355 -6.06 3.08 -3.12
C ASN A 355 -5.25 2.88 -4.41
N GLU A 356 -4.72 1.69 -4.62
CA GLU A 356 -3.88 1.41 -5.79
C GLU A 356 -4.58 1.71 -7.12
N LEU A 357 -3.79 2.11 -8.09
CA LEU A 357 -4.22 2.41 -9.46
C LEU A 357 -3.64 1.33 -10.38
N VAL A 358 -4.47 0.39 -10.81
CA VAL A 358 -4.05 -0.73 -11.65
C VAL A 358 -4.18 -0.37 -13.12
N LEU A 359 -3.09 -0.47 -13.88
CA LEU A 359 -3.10 -0.21 -15.31
C LEU A 359 -3.51 -1.49 -16.06
N PHE A 360 -4.48 -1.37 -16.97
CA PHE A 360 -4.94 -2.47 -17.79
C PHE A 360 -5.50 -1.99 -19.14
N ASP A 361 -5.59 -2.90 -20.08
CA ASP A 361 -6.17 -2.63 -21.40
C ASP A 361 -7.42 -3.47 -21.58
N TYR A 362 -8.47 -2.90 -22.15
CA TYR A 362 -9.70 -3.62 -22.45
C TYR A 362 -10.29 -3.19 -23.80
N LYS A 363 -11.20 -3.99 -24.34
CA LYS A 363 -11.97 -3.64 -25.55
C LYS A 363 -13.27 -2.98 -25.14
N ASP A 364 -13.54 -1.77 -25.67
CA ASP A 364 -14.83 -1.12 -25.52
C ASP A 364 -15.90 -1.84 -26.38
N LYS A 365 -17.14 -1.37 -26.25
CA LYS A 365 -18.29 -1.92 -27.03
C LYS A 365 -18.13 -1.85 -28.54
N ASN A 366 -17.21 -1.04 -29.07
CA ASN A 366 -16.90 -0.89 -30.49
C ASN A 366 -15.66 -1.70 -30.91
N GLY A 367 -15.06 -2.48 -29.99
CA GLY A 367 -13.84 -3.26 -30.23
C GLY A 367 -12.54 -2.44 -30.17
N LYS A 368 -12.59 -1.14 -29.83
CA LYS A 368 -11.42 -0.28 -29.67
C LYS A 368 -10.71 -0.62 -28.35
N THR A 369 -9.38 -0.75 -28.40
CA THR A 369 -8.59 -0.88 -27.17
C THR A 369 -8.60 0.45 -26.42
N VAL A 370 -9.02 0.42 -25.16
CA VAL A 370 -8.92 1.50 -24.20
C VAL A 370 -7.82 1.14 -23.21
N LYS A 371 -6.92 2.08 -22.98
CA LYS A 371 -5.84 2.00 -22.00
C LYS A 371 -6.29 2.73 -20.76
N ALA A 372 -6.53 1.99 -19.68
CA ALA A 372 -7.21 2.51 -18.51
C ALA A 372 -6.44 2.30 -17.21
N THR A 373 -6.80 3.10 -16.21
CA THR A 373 -6.60 2.80 -14.79
C THR A 373 -7.89 2.22 -14.22
N ALA A 374 -7.76 1.21 -13.38
CA ALA A 374 -8.82 0.72 -12.51
C ALA A 374 -8.56 1.13 -11.07
N HIS A 375 -9.60 1.57 -10.37
CA HIS A 375 -9.52 2.03 -9.00
C HIS A 375 -10.81 1.70 -8.24
N ALA A 376 -10.72 0.86 -7.21
CA ALA A 376 -11.79 0.62 -6.26
C ALA A 376 -11.61 1.59 -5.08
N ASP A 377 -12.44 2.62 -5.03
CA ASP A 377 -12.31 3.72 -4.08
C ASP A 377 -12.98 3.42 -2.73
N ARG A 378 -12.53 4.07 -1.66
CA ARG A 378 -13.17 3.97 -0.34
C ARG A 378 -14.66 4.31 -0.41
N ASN A 379 -15.06 5.20 -1.30
CA ASN A 379 -16.43 5.67 -1.49
C ASN A 379 -17.42 4.61 -2.02
N GLY A 380 -16.94 3.40 -2.35
CA GLY A 380 -17.75 2.25 -2.75
C GLY A 380 -17.91 2.07 -4.27
N PHE A 381 -17.36 2.99 -5.08
CA PHE A 381 -17.40 2.87 -6.53
C PHE A 381 -16.06 2.39 -7.10
N PHE A 382 -16.15 1.53 -8.12
CA PHE A 382 -15.05 1.08 -8.95
C PHE A 382 -14.99 1.94 -10.20
N TYR A 383 -13.89 2.65 -10.39
CA TYR A 383 -13.69 3.59 -11.48
C TYR A 383 -12.79 3.01 -12.56
N VAL A 384 -13.15 3.25 -13.82
CA VAL A 384 -12.32 2.97 -14.99
C VAL A 384 -12.06 4.29 -15.71
N VAL A 385 -10.81 4.74 -15.75
CA VAL A 385 -10.41 6.05 -16.26
C VAL A 385 -9.37 5.87 -17.36
N ASP A 386 -9.50 6.60 -18.48
CA ASP A 386 -8.50 6.60 -19.54
C ASP A 386 -7.18 7.20 -19.01
N ARG A 387 -6.11 6.40 -19.03
CA ARG A 387 -4.81 6.81 -18.45
C ARG A 387 -4.06 7.85 -19.27
N LYS A 388 -4.54 8.15 -20.48
CA LYS A 388 -3.96 9.17 -21.34
C LYS A 388 -4.31 10.59 -20.90
N ASP A 389 -5.59 10.80 -20.52
CA ASP A 389 -6.14 12.14 -20.30
C ASP A 389 -7.00 12.26 -19.03
N GLY A 390 -7.14 11.19 -18.25
CA GLY A 390 -7.93 11.19 -17.01
C GLY A 390 -9.44 11.15 -17.21
N LYS A 391 -9.93 10.85 -18.44
CA LYS A 391 -11.37 10.84 -18.72
C LYS A 391 -12.02 9.58 -18.17
N LEU A 392 -13.12 9.76 -17.41
CA LEU A 392 -13.94 8.66 -16.92
C LEU A 392 -14.53 7.85 -18.08
N GLN A 393 -14.36 6.54 -18.04
CA GLN A 393 -14.94 5.59 -18.99
C GLN A 393 -16.14 4.87 -18.38
N ASN A 394 -16.01 4.41 -17.13
CA ASN A 394 -17.05 3.72 -16.38
C ASN A 394 -16.88 3.94 -14.87
N ALA A 395 -18.00 3.81 -14.14
CA ALA A 395 -18.00 3.74 -12.69
C ALA A 395 -19.15 2.83 -12.22
N PHE A 396 -18.85 1.88 -11.34
CA PHE A 396 -19.80 0.88 -10.85
C PHE A 396 -19.73 0.76 -9.33
N PRO A 397 -20.84 0.53 -8.61
CA PRO A 397 -20.77 0.14 -7.21
C PRO A 397 -20.08 -1.23 -7.09
N PHE A 398 -19.10 -1.36 -6.18
CA PHE A 398 -18.45 -2.63 -5.89
C PHE A 398 -18.74 -3.16 -4.48
N VAL A 399 -19.49 -2.41 -3.69
CA VAL A 399 -20.08 -2.82 -2.41
C VAL A 399 -21.58 -2.53 -2.42
N ASP A 400 -22.31 -3.21 -1.56
CA ASP A 400 -23.74 -3.03 -1.44
C ASP A 400 -24.08 -1.87 -0.48
N GLY A 401 -25.27 -1.28 -0.63
CA GLY A 401 -25.83 -0.33 0.32
C GLY A 401 -25.10 1.01 0.43
N ILE A 402 -24.51 1.50 -0.66
CA ILE A 402 -23.93 2.86 -0.71
C ILE A 402 -25.03 3.88 -0.45
N THR A 403 -24.82 4.76 0.55
CA THR A 403 -25.84 5.76 0.94
C THR A 403 -25.47 7.19 0.55
N TRP A 404 -24.19 7.54 0.52
CA TRP A 404 -23.74 8.93 0.30
C TRP A 404 -24.03 9.45 -1.11
N ALA A 405 -24.04 8.56 -2.12
CA ALA A 405 -24.34 8.89 -3.52
C ALA A 405 -25.13 7.77 -4.19
N SER A 406 -26.01 8.13 -5.11
CA SER A 406 -26.81 7.15 -5.87
C SER A 406 -26.02 6.52 -7.02
N HIS A 407 -25.20 7.28 -7.70
CA HIS A 407 -24.36 6.86 -8.83
C HIS A 407 -23.31 7.92 -9.18
N ILE A 408 -22.40 7.58 -10.09
CA ILE A 408 -21.50 8.53 -10.73
C ILE A 408 -22.09 8.87 -12.11
N ASP A 409 -22.36 10.14 -12.36
CA ASP A 409 -22.83 10.59 -13.67
C ASP A 409 -21.68 10.52 -14.69
N LEU A 410 -21.79 9.59 -15.64
CA LEU A 410 -20.74 9.35 -16.65
C LEU A 410 -20.53 10.54 -17.61
N LYS A 411 -21.48 11.49 -17.70
CA LYS A 411 -21.33 12.67 -18.55
C LYS A 411 -20.46 13.73 -17.90
N THR A 412 -20.68 13.97 -16.62
CA THR A 412 -19.95 14.97 -15.85
C THR A 412 -18.75 14.39 -15.11
N GLY A 413 -18.70 13.06 -14.92
CA GLY A 413 -17.70 12.38 -14.10
C GLY A 413 -17.90 12.58 -12.59
N ARG A 414 -18.99 13.21 -12.16
CA ARG A 414 -19.21 13.60 -10.76
C ARG A 414 -20.23 12.70 -10.06
N PRO A 415 -20.08 12.47 -8.74
CA PRO A 415 -21.08 11.74 -7.96
C PRO A 415 -22.40 12.52 -7.89
N VAL A 416 -23.51 11.80 -7.95
CA VAL A 416 -24.84 12.34 -7.63
C VAL A 416 -25.10 12.02 -6.15
N GLU A 417 -24.73 12.99 -5.29
CA GLU A 417 -24.87 12.87 -3.84
C GLU A 417 -26.34 12.75 -3.42
N ASN A 418 -26.61 11.90 -2.46
CA ASN A 418 -27.94 11.79 -1.84
C ASN A 418 -28.13 12.90 -0.80
N GLU A 419 -29.34 13.47 -0.79
CA GLU A 419 -29.70 14.51 0.18
C GLU A 419 -29.58 13.98 1.63
N GLY A 420 -29.06 14.82 2.53
CA GLY A 420 -28.95 14.51 3.96
C GLY A 420 -27.82 13.55 4.32
N GLN A 421 -26.99 13.09 3.36
CA GLN A 421 -25.88 12.18 3.65
C GLN A 421 -24.56 12.87 3.99
N ARG A 422 -24.46 14.16 3.69
CA ARG A 422 -23.32 14.99 4.13
C ARG A 422 -23.54 15.40 5.58
N PRO A 423 -22.56 15.16 6.50
CA PRO A 423 -22.73 15.52 7.92
C PRO A 423 -23.01 17.02 8.07
N PRO A 424 -24.10 17.42 8.76
CA PRO A 424 -24.50 18.82 8.89
C PRO A 424 -23.58 19.60 9.84
N LYS A 425 -23.55 20.91 9.69
CA LYS A 425 -22.89 21.83 10.61
C LYS A 425 -23.54 21.72 12.00
N PRO A 426 -22.79 21.86 13.11
CA PRO A 426 -23.39 22.02 14.44
C PRO A 426 -24.32 23.21 14.48
N GLU A 427 -25.47 23.07 15.16
CA GLU A 427 -26.36 24.19 15.45
C GLU A 427 -25.70 25.16 16.44
N PRO A 428 -26.05 26.47 16.43
CA PRO A 428 -25.47 27.43 17.35
C PRO A 428 -25.58 27.00 18.81
N GLY A 429 -24.43 26.85 19.48
CA GLY A 429 -24.34 26.41 20.87
C GLY A 429 -24.21 24.90 21.07
N GLU A 430 -24.28 24.09 20.01
CA GLU A 430 -23.98 22.67 20.04
C GLU A 430 -22.51 22.41 19.72
N LYS A 431 -21.91 21.38 20.36
CA LYS A 431 -20.52 20.99 20.10
C LYS A 431 -20.38 20.06 18.90
N HIS A 432 -21.45 19.39 18.51
CA HIS A 432 -21.49 18.38 17.47
C HIS A 432 -22.67 18.61 16.54
N GLY A 433 -22.45 18.40 15.25
CA GLY A 433 -23.54 18.29 14.30
C GLY A 433 -24.39 17.02 14.55
N LYS A 434 -25.59 16.97 13.98
CA LYS A 434 -26.43 15.77 14.01
C LYS A 434 -25.69 14.62 13.32
N SER A 435 -25.75 13.44 13.94
CA SER A 435 -25.18 12.22 13.37
C SER A 435 -25.97 11.78 12.14
N VAL A 436 -25.24 11.36 11.10
CA VAL A 436 -25.77 10.77 9.87
C VAL A 436 -25.21 9.37 9.73
N GLU A 437 -26.05 8.38 9.40
CA GLU A 437 -25.58 7.04 9.08
C GLU A 437 -25.15 7.00 7.60
N VAL A 438 -23.88 6.67 7.35
CA VAL A 438 -23.26 6.65 6.02
C VAL A 438 -22.67 5.28 5.71
N SER A 439 -22.80 4.83 4.49
CA SER A 439 -22.15 3.65 3.94
C SER A 439 -21.55 3.96 2.55
N PRO A 440 -20.31 3.54 2.30
CA PRO A 440 -19.32 2.96 3.23
C PRO A 440 -18.86 3.95 4.32
N PRO A 441 -18.21 3.48 5.40
CA PRO A 441 -17.59 4.34 6.40
C PRO A 441 -16.27 4.95 5.87
N PHE A 442 -15.64 5.82 6.66
CA PHE A 442 -14.34 6.44 6.28
C PHE A 442 -13.23 5.40 5.99
N LEU A 443 -13.27 4.22 6.60
CA LEU A 443 -12.36 3.12 6.24
C LEU A 443 -12.65 2.53 4.85
N GLY A 444 -13.79 2.87 4.25
CA GLY A 444 -14.14 2.61 2.86
C GLY A 444 -14.75 1.24 2.59
N GLY A 445 -15.41 1.11 1.45
CA GLY A 445 -15.78 -0.19 0.89
C GLY A 445 -14.56 -1.07 0.61
N LYS A 446 -13.42 -0.43 0.33
CA LYS A 446 -12.06 -0.97 0.27
C LYS A 446 -11.10 0.10 0.81
N ASN A 447 -9.95 -0.29 1.30
CA ASN A 447 -8.89 0.62 1.72
C ASN A 447 -7.60 0.37 0.93
N TRP A 448 -6.43 0.62 1.52
CA TRP A 448 -5.10 0.50 0.93
C TRP A 448 -4.78 -0.92 0.41
N ASN A 449 -5.40 -1.95 0.97
CA ASN A 449 -5.20 -3.35 0.63
C ASN A 449 -5.47 -3.61 -0.86
N PRO A 450 -4.43 -3.96 -1.67
CA PRO A 450 -4.57 -3.91 -3.12
C PRO A 450 -5.35 -5.09 -3.70
N MET A 451 -6.12 -4.79 -4.75
CA MET A 451 -6.76 -5.76 -5.63
C MET A 451 -5.76 -6.37 -6.63
N ALA A 452 -6.16 -7.43 -7.33
CA ALA A 452 -5.40 -8.01 -8.42
C ALA A 452 -6.24 -8.03 -9.71
N TYR A 453 -5.58 -7.97 -10.87
CA TYR A 453 -6.20 -8.15 -12.19
C TYR A 453 -5.59 -9.38 -12.87
N SER A 454 -6.42 -10.33 -13.29
CA SER A 454 -5.95 -11.47 -14.06
C SER A 454 -6.17 -11.24 -15.55
N GLN A 455 -5.09 -11.29 -16.31
CA GLN A 455 -5.11 -11.21 -17.76
C GLN A 455 -5.82 -12.43 -18.39
N ASP A 456 -5.81 -13.58 -17.70
CA ASP A 456 -6.41 -14.83 -18.21
C ASP A 456 -7.95 -14.85 -18.07
N THR A 457 -8.47 -14.26 -16.98
CA THR A 457 -9.93 -14.21 -16.73
C THR A 457 -10.56 -12.89 -17.14
N GLY A 458 -9.76 -11.82 -17.28
CA GLY A 458 -10.25 -10.46 -17.49
C GLY A 458 -10.96 -9.85 -16.28
N LEU A 459 -10.81 -10.46 -15.10
CA LEU A 459 -11.48 -10.04 -13.87
C LEU A 459 -10.54 -9.32 -12.90
N PHE A 460 -11.11 -8.37 -12.16
CA PHE A 460 -10.50 -7.81 -10.95
C PHE A 460 -10.99 -8.56 -9.72
N TYR A 461 -10.08 -8.88 -8.82
CA TYR A 461 -10.37 -9.50 -7.52
C TYR A 461 -10.20 -8.45 -6.43
N VAL A 462 -11.34 -7.96 -5.93
CA VAL A 462 -11.43 -6.79 -5.04
C VAL A 462 -11.67 -7.25 -3.60
N PRO A 463 -10.72 -7.02 -2.68
CA PRO A 463 -10.92 -7.26 -1.25
C PRO A 463 -11.72 -6.10 -0.65
N ALA A 464 -12.99 -6.32 -0.34
CA ALA A 464 -13.93 -5.28 0.06
C ALA A 464 -14.60 -5.57 1.40
N ASN A 465 -15.38 -4.60 1.92
CA ASN A 465 -16.06 -4.71 3.19
C ASN A 465 -17.47 -4.09 3.12
N HIS A 466 -18.44 -4.77 3.73
CA HIS A 466 -19.80 -4.30 3.95
C HIS A 466 -19.97 -3.81 5.39
N TRP A 467 -19.81 -2.53 5.60
CA TRP A 467 -19.95 -1.84 6.87
C TRP A 467 -20.47 -0.42 6.67
N LYS A 468 -20.83 0.23 7.75
CA LYS A 468 -21.39 1.59 7.78
C LYS A 468 -20.92 2.31 9.04
N GLU A 469 -21.19 3.61 9.13
CA GLU A 469 -20.84 4.39 10.31
C GLU A 469 -21.91 5.41 10.66
N ASP A 470 -21.97 5.76 11.95
CA ASP A 470 -22.52 7.02 12.38
C ASP A 470 -21.42 8.07 12.30
N TYR A 471 -21.71 9.22 11.68
CA TYR A 471 -20.75 10.25 11.37
C TYR A 471 -21.30 11.64 11.72
N TRP A 472 -20.53 12.46 12.40
CA TRP A 472 -20.96 13.80 12.81
C TRP A 472 -19.80 14.80 12.75
N THR A 473 -20.12 16.08 12.51
CA THR A 473 -19.13 17.17 12.49
C THR A 473 -18.82 17.66 13.90
N GLU A 474 -17.60 18.11 14.10
CA GLU A 474 -17.09 18.74 15.31
C GLU A 474 -16.29 20.00 14.93
N GLU A 475 -16.30 21.01 15.81
CA GLU A 475 -15.38 22.14 15.63
C GLU A 475 -13.93 21.67 15.83
N VAL A 476 -13.02 22.18 15.02
CA VAL A 476 -11.60 21.88 15.13
C VAL A 476 -10.74 23.08 14.81
N SER A 477 -9.66 23.25 15.54
CA SER A 477 -8.62 24.25 15.28
C SER A 477 -7.31 23.57 14.94
N TYR A 478 -6.64 24.04 13.89
CA TYR A 478 -5.34 23.53 13.52
C TYR A 478 -4.31 23.72 14.63
N LYS A 479 -3.65 22.63 15.00
CA LYS A 479 -2.49 22.65 15.88
C LYS A 479 -1.44 21.72 15.30
N LYS A 480 -0.28 22.27 14.95
CA LYS A 480 0.84 21.51 14.39
C LYS A 480 1.12 20.21 15.15
N GLY A 481 1.16 19.09 14.43
CA GLY A 481 1.44 17.76 14.98
C GLY A 481 0.32 17.15 15.83
N SER A 482 -0.87 17.72 15.77
CA SER A 482 -2.09 17.15 16.38
C SER A 482 -3.08 16.75 15.29
N ALA A 483 -3.94 15.78 15.59
CA ALA A 483 -5.01 15.37 14.69
C ALA A 483 -5.91 16.58 14.37
N TYR A 484 -6.21 16.75 13.09
CA TYR A 484 -6.98 17.85 12.52
C TYR A 484 -8.13 17.29 11.68
N LEU A 485 -9.10 16.62 12.35
CA LEU A 485 -10.20 15.90 11.71
C LEU A 485 -11.48 16.76 11.65
N GLY A 486 -11.94 17.28 12.76
CA GLY A 486 -13.20 18.03 12.85
C GLY A 486 -14.44 17.16 12.68
N GLN A 487 -14.30 15.86 12.92
CA GLN A 487 -15.40 14.88 12.82
C GLN A 487 -15.22 13.75 13.83
N GLY A 488 -16.36 13.24 14.32
CA GLY A 488 -16.45 12.03 15.08
C GLY A 488 -17.19 10.94 14.31
N PHE A 489 -16.92 9.68 14.65
CA PHE A 489 -17.44 8.54 13.91
C PHE A 489 -17.60 7.30 14.79
N ARG A 490 -18.48 6.38 14.36
CA ARG A 490 -18.63 5.05 14.94
C ARG A 490 -18.93 4.04 13.85
N ILE A 491 -17.97 3.20 13.49
CA ILE A 491 -18.14 2.14 12.49
C ILE A 491 -18.96 1.00 13.07
N LYS A 492 -19.92 0.50 12.29
CA LYS A 492 -20.86 -0.56 12.62
C LYS A 492 -20.91 -1.62 11.52
N ARG A 493 -21.30 -2.83 11.87
CA ARG A 493 -21.63 -3.88 10.89
C ARG A 493 -22.85 -3.49 10.07
N MET A 494 -22.84 -3.86 8.78
CA MET A 494 -24.03 -3.75 7.93
C MET A 494 -24.85 -5.04 7.97
N TYR A 495 -24.18 -6.21 8.02
CA TYR A 495 -24.78 -7.53 8.03
C TYR A 495 -24.33 -8.33 9.26
N ASP A 496 -25.14 -9.30 9.69
CA ASP A 496 -24.82 -10.15 10.84
C ASP A 496 -23.92 -11.33 10.50
N ASP A 497 -23.98 -11.80 9.23
CA ASP A 497 -23.27 -13.00 8.77
C ASP A 497 -21.86 -12.72 8.25
N HIS A 498 -21.55 -11.51 7.79
CA HIS A 498 -20.26 -11.15 7.23
C HIS A 498 -19.94 -9.65 7.34
N VAL A 499 -18.65 -9.33 7.17
CA VAL A 499 -18.14 -7.96 6.96
C VAL A 499 -17.28 -7.92 5.71
N GLY A 500 -16.25 -8.78 5.62
CA GLY A 500 -15.36 -8.88 4.47
C GLY A 500 -15.99 -9.60 3.30
N ILE A 501 -15.63 -9.19 2.10
CA ILE A 501 -15.97 -9.87 0.84
C ILE A 501 -14.77 -9.86 -0.11
N LEU A 502 -14.48 -11.00 -0.74
CA LEU A 502 -13.62 -11.04 -1.92
C LEU A 502 -14.53 -11.13 -3.13
N ARG A 503 -14.51 -10.13 -4.00
CA ARG A 503 -15.43 -10.00 -5.14
C ARG A 503 -14.66 -10.01 -6.46
N ALA A 504 -15.03 -10.91 -7.38
CA ALA A 504 -14.50 -10.90 -8.75
C ALA A 504 -15.41 -10.10 -9.66
N MET A 505 -14.87 -9.08 -10.33
CA MET A 505 -15.64 -8.12 -11.13
C MET A 505 -15.10 -7.99 -12.53
N ASP A 506 -16.01 -7.90 -13.50
CA ASP A 506 -15.73 -7.48 -14.86
C ASP A 506 -15.61 -5.94 -14.91
N PRO A 507 -14.45 -5.38 -15.26
CA PRO A 507 -14.24 -3.93 -15.28
C PRO A 507 -14.99 -3.19 -16.39
N THR A 508 -15.51 -3.91 -17.37
CA THR A 508 -16.21 -3.32 -18.53
C THR A 508 -17.71 -3.17 -18.29
N THR A 509 -18.28 -4.04 -17.49
CA THR A 509 -19.72 -4.12 -17.23
C THR A 509 -20.10 -3.88 -15.78
N GLY A 510 -19.13 -3.94 -14.85
CA GLY A 510 -19.37 -3.92 -13.41
C GLY A 510 -20.03 -5.19 -12.86
N LYS A 511 -20.20 -6.21 -13.71
CA LYS A 511 -20.83 -7.46 -13.29
C LYS A 511 -19.94 -8.24 -12.33
N VAL A 512 -20.52 -8.65 -11.21
CA VAL A 512 -19.90 -9.59 -10.27
C VAL A 512 -19.98 -11.00 -10.84
N ALA A 513 -18.82 -11.62 -11.07
CA ALA A 513 -18.73 -13.01 -11.52
C ALA A 513 -18.95 -13.98 -10.36
N TRP A 514 -18.35 -13.70 -9.24
CA TRP A 514 -18.48 -14.43 -7.97
C TRP A 514 -18.08 -13.57 -6.77
N GLU A 515 -18.48 -13.97 -5.59
CA GLU A 515 -18.04 -13.39 -4.31
C GLU A 515 -17.86 -14.45 -3.24
N HIS A 516 -16.94 -14.21 -2.32
CA HIS A 516 -16.73 -15.01 -1.13
C HIS A 516 -16.81 -14.10 0.12
N LYS A 517 -17.61 -14.52 1.10
CA LYS A 517 -17.90 -13.75 2.32
C LYS A 517 -17.02 -14.16 3.48
N GLU A 518 -16.53 -13.18 4.25
CA GLU A 518 -15.72 -13.37 5.45
C GLU A 518 -16.38 -12.71 6.67
N LYS A 519 -16.29 -13.36 7.82
CA LYS A 519 -16.91 -12.86 9.07
C LYS A 519 -16.27 -11.57 9.57
N LEU A 520 -14.96 -11.43 9.38
CA LEU A 520 -14.18 -10.28 9.79
C LEU A 520 -13.83 -9.39 8.59
N PRO A 521 -13.46 -8.12 8.81
CA PRO A 521 -13.02 -7.26 7.73
C PRO A 521 -11.89 -7.88 6.91
N LEU A 522 -12.00 -7.82 5.59
CA LEU A 522 -10.95 -8.26 4.67
C LEU A 522 -9.97 -7.09 4.46
N TRP A 523 -8.77 -7.23 5.00
CA TRP A 523 -7.77 -6.15 5.04
C TRP A 523 -6.45 -6.52 4.35
N ALA A 524 -6.38 -7.72 3.76
CA ALA A 524 -5.23 -8.20 2.99
C ALA A 524 -5.31 -7.81 1.51
N GLY A 525 -4.15 -7.67 0.88
CA GLY A 525 -4.07 -7.57 -0.56
C GLY A 525 -4.26 -8.92 -1.26
N VAL A 526 -4.41 -8.88 -2.58
CA VAL A 526 -4.70 -10.02 -3.44
C VAL A 526 -3.55 -10.28 -4.41
N LEU A 527 -3.29 -11.55 -4.71
CA LEU A 527 -2.40 -12.04 -5.76
C LEU A 527 -3.20 -12.95 -6.70
N ALA A 528 -3.11 -12.75 -8.02
CA ALA A 528 -3.62 -13.68 -9.02
C ALA A 528 -2.47 -14.36 -9.77
N THR A 529 -2.67 -15.61 -10.21
CA THR A 529 -1.65 -16.37 -10.95
C THR A 529 -2.23 -17.06 -12.18
N LYS A 530 -1.37 -17.35 -13.16
CA LYS A 530 -1.71 -18.14 -14.34
C LYS A 530 -2.17 -19.58 -13.99
N GLY A 531 -1.90 -20.05 -12.78
CA GLY A 531 -2.42 -21.32 -12.27
C GLY A 531 -3.94 -21.34 -11.98
N ASN A 532 -4.70 -20.35 -12.43
CA ASN A 532 -6.12 -20.14 -12.15
C ASN A 532 -6.42 -19.97 -10.66
N LEU A 533 -5.52 -19.28 -9.93
CA LEU A 533 -5.62 -19.08 -8.49
C LEU A 533 -5.64 -17.60 -8.12
N VAL A 534 -6.35 -17.35 -7.03
CA VAL A 534 -6.35 -16.06 -6.31
C VAL A 534 -5.98 -16.32 -4.86
N PHE A 535 -4.96 -15.62 -4.35
CA PHE A 535 -4.51 -15.72 -2.96
C PHE A 535 -4.83 -14.44 -2.21
N THR A 536 -5.32 -14.57 -0.99
CA THR A 536 -5.49 -13.46 -0.05
C THR A 536 -5.45 -13.95 1.39
N GLY A 537 -5.40 -13.03 2.35
CA GLY A 537 -5.41 -13.33 3.76
C GLY A 537 -6.68 -12.84 4.46
N THR A 538 -6.91 -13.32 5.68
CA THR A 538 -8.01 -12.88 6.53
C THR A 538 -7.51 -12.30 7.85
N SER A 539 -8.31 -11.44 8.48
CA SER A 539 -7.97 -10.79 9.75
C SER A 539 -7.76 -11.80 10.89
N ASP A 540 -8.43 -12.96 10.86
CA ASP A 540 -8.27 -14.04 11.84
C ASP A 540 -7.11 -15.01 11.54
N GLY A 541 -6.30 -14.69 10.54
CA GLY A 541 -5.00 -15.35 10.31
C GLY A 541 -5.01 -16.50 9.32
N TYR A 542 -6.06 -16.68 8.53
CA TYR A 542 -6.01 -17.63 7.44
C TYR A 542 -5.38 -17.01 6.21
N PHE A 543 -4.42 -17.70 5.62
CA PHE A 543 -3.98 -17.48 4.25
C PHE A 543 -4.72 -18.46 3.35
N LYS A 544 -5.38 -17.98 2.29
CA LYS A 544 -6.34 -18.73 1.48
C LYS A 544 -6.02 -18.68 0.00
N ALA A 545 -6.41 -19.73 -0.72
CA ALA A 545 -6.40 -19.80 -2.18
C ALA A 545 -7.79 -20.13 -2.72
N PHE A 546 -8.19 -19.41 -3.76
CA PHE A 546 -9.48 -19.57 -4.44
C PHE A 546 -9.28 -19.87 -5.91
N ASN A 547 -10.22 -20.59 -6.51
CA ASN A 547 -10.31 -20.72 -7.97
C ASN A 547 -10.65 -19.35 -8.57
N ALA A 548 -9.83 -18.87 -9.50
CA ALA A 548 -9.97 -17.53 -10.07
C ALA A 548 -11.27 -17.33 -10.86
N LYS A 549 -11.84 -18.41 -11.46
CA LYS A 549 -13.05 -18.36 -12.28
C LYS A 549 -14.34 -18.57 -11.49
N THR A 550 -14.30 -19.40 -10.45
CA THR A 550 -15.51 -19.83 -9.71
C THR A 550 -15.65 -19.25 -8.32
N GLY A 551 -14.52 -18.83 -7.69
CA GLY A 551 -14.49 -18.34 -6.32
C GLY A 551 -14.49 -19.43 -5.26
N ASP A 552 -14.41 -20.71 -5.64
CA ASP A 552 -14.33 -21.83 -4.69
C ASP A 552 -13.05 -21.74 -3.84
N GLU A 553 -13.16 -21.84 -2.51
CA GLU A 553 -12.02 -21.95 -1.60
C GLU A 553 -11.36 -23.33 -1.79
N LEU A 554 -10.15 -23.35 -2.35
CA LEU A 554 -9.41 -24.58 -2.65
C LEU A 554 -8.41 -24.96 -1.56
N TRP A 555 -7.93 -24.00 -0.81
CA TRP A 555 -6.92 -24.20 0.24
C TRP A 555 -6.92 -23.08 1.26
N LYS A 556 -6.59 -23.42 2.50
CA LYS A 556 -6.31 -22.45 3.57
C LYS A 556 -5.31 -22.97 4.58
N PHE A 557 -4.58 -22.05 5.20
CA PHE A 557 -3.61 -22.32 6.25
C PHE A 557 -3.70 -21.26 7.35
N GLN A 558 -3.73 -21.70 8.63
CA GLN A 558 -3.73 -20.79 9.78
C GLN A 558 -2.30 -20.40 10.15
N THR A 559 -1.99 -19.10 10.10
CA THR A 559 -0.64 -18.54 10.33
C THR A 559 -0.40 -18.07 11.77
N GLY A 560 -1.43 -18.05 12.61
CA GLY A 560 -1.35 -17.66 14.03
C GLY A 560 -1.54 -16.19 14.32
N SER A 561 -1.50 -15.30 13.32
CA SER A 561 -1.83 -13.88 13.41
C SER A 561 -2.52 -13.43 12.12
N GLY A 562 -3.20 -12.28 12.13
CA GLY A 562 -3.90 -11.78 10.96
C GLY A 562 -2.99 -11.60 9.75
N VAL A 563 -3.45 -12.06 8.59
CA VAL A 563 -2.80 -11.85 7.30
C VAL A 563 -3.43 -10.62 6.67
N ILE A 564 -2.70 -9.49 6.70
CA ILE A 564 -3.19 -8.19 6.20
C ILE A 564 -2.29 -7.61 5.10
N SER A 565 -1.27 -8.34 4.64
CA SER A 565 -0.36 -7.92 3.57
C SER A 565 -0.74 -8.53 2.22
N PRO A 566 -0.26 -7.97 1.10
CA PRO A 566 -0.38 -8.60 -0.20
C PRO A 566 0.64 -9.74 -0.35
N PRO A 567 0.21 -10.92 -0.87
CA PRO A 567 1.11 -12.02 -1.17
C PRO A 567 1.98 -11.75 -2.40
N VAL A 568 3.09 -12.51 -2.53
CA VAL A 568 3.96 -12.55 -3.71
C VAL A 568 4.27 -14.00 -4.09
N THR A 569 4.69 -14.23 -5.35
CA THR A 569 5.12 -15.54 -5.81
C THR A 569 6.32 -15.43 -6.73
N TRP A 570 7.23 -16.41 -6.65
CA TRP A 570 8.45 -16.49 -7.46
C TRP A 570 8.84 -17.95 -7.67
N GLU A 571 9.70 -18.19 -8.63
CA GLU A 571 10.33 -19.47 -8.90
C GLU A 571 11.81 -19.44 -8.47
N GLN A 572 12.27 -20.49 -7.84
CA GLN A 572 13.69 -20.70 -7.57
C GLN A 572 14.02 -22.17 -7.69
N ASP A 573 15.10 -22.50 -8.45
CA ASP A 573 15.54 -23.88 -8.72
C ASP A 573 14.43 -24.75 -9.33
N GLY A 574 13.54 -24.18 -10.16
CA GLY A 574 12.42 -24.87 -10.80
C GLY A 574 11.25 -25.16 -9.86
N GLU A 575 11.16 -24.49 -8.70
CA GLU A 575 10.07 -24.60 -7.73
C GLU A 575 9.37 -23.26 -7.53
N GLN A 576 8.06 -23.28 -7.63
CA GLN A 576 7.25 -22.11 -7.30
C GLN A 576 7.06 -21.98 -5.79
N TYR A 577 7.34 -20.79 -5.28
CA TYR A 577 7.12 -20.38 -3.89
C TYR A 577 6.05 -19.29 -3.84
N ILE A 578 5.32 -19.27 -2.72
CA ILE A 578 4.32 -18.23 -2.42
C ILE A 578 4.64 -17.68 -1.05
N GLY A 579 4.88 -16.38 -0.95
CA GLY A 579 5.26 -15.69 0.26
C GLY A 579 4.24 -14.67 0.72
N VAL A 580 4.07 -14.53 2.05
CA VAL A 580 3.17 -13.54 2.63
C VAL A 580 3.68 -13.06 3.98
N THR A 581 3.57 -11.75 4.21
CA THR A 581 3.84 -11.15 5.52
C THR A 581 2.62 -11.31 6.42
N VAL A 582 2.83 -11.64 7.69
CA VAL A 582 1.79 -11.95 8.66
C VAL A 582 1.98 -11.10 9.91
N GLY A 583 0.92 -10.49 10.40
CA GLY A 583 0.92 -9.72 11.65
C GLY A 583 -0.20 -8.70 11.70
N TYR A 584 -1.19 -8.95 12.56
CA TYR A 584 -2.37 -8.11 12.68
C TYR A 584 -2.06 -6.74 13.29
N GLY A 585 -2.74 -5.71 12.79
CA GLY A 585 -2.63 -4.31 13.21
C GLY A 585 -3.23 -3.38 12.16
N GLY A 586 -2.73 -2.16 12.05
CA GLY A 586 -3.23 -1.15 11.12
C GLY A 586 -4.50 -0.46 11.60
N ALA A 587 -5.26 0.15 10.70
CA ALA A 587 -6.37 1.03 11.03
C ALA A 587 -7.57 0.32 11.67
N VAL A 588 -7.87 -0.94 11.31
CA VAL A 588 -9.06 -1.65 11.83
C VAL A 588 -9.06 -1.82 13.34
N PRO A 589 -8.01 -2.34 14.00
CA PRO A 589 -8.00 -2.45 15.46
C PRO A 589 -7.91 -1.09 16.17
N LEU A 590 -7.46 -0.04 15.50
CA LEU A 590 -7.33 1.30 16.09
C LEU A 590 -8.64 2.08 16.00
N TRP A 591 -9.32 2.05 14.85
CA TRP A 591 -10.39 2.98 14.50
C TRP A 591 -11.68 2.30 14.01
N GLY A 592 -11.67 0.98 13.91
CA GLY A 592 -12.75 0.19 13.31
C GLY A 592 -14.04 0.09 14.14
N GLY A 593 -14.20 0.80 15.25
CA GLY A 593 -15.43 0.77 16.06
C GLY A 593 -15.80 -0.65 16.50
N ASP A 594 -17.01 -1.12 16.13
CA ASP A 594 -17.46 -2.48 16.43
C ASP A 594 -16.54 -3.56 15.83
N MET A 595 -15.85 -3.25 14.71
CA MET A 595 -14.88 -4.17 14.08
C MET A 595 -13.61 -4.32 14.92
N ALA A 596 -13.17 -3.26 15.59
CA ALA A 596 -12.04 -3.33 16.53
C ALA A 596 -12.38 -4.26 17.72
N VAL A 597 -13.63 -4.28 18.16
CA VAL A 597 -14.11 -5.22 19.20
C VAL A 597 -14.13 -6.66 18.69
N LEU A 598 -14.64 -6.89 17.48
CA LEU A 598 -14.69 -8.22 16.85
C LEU A 598 -13.30 -8.81 16.63
N THR A 599 -12.33 -7.98 16.28
CA THR A 599 -10.96 -8.43 15.98
C THR A 599 -10.04 -8.42 17.21
N LYS A 600 -10.52 -8.00 18.38
CA LYS A 600 -9.75 -7.98 19.64
C LYS A 600 -9.10 -9.33 20.00
N PRO A 601 -9.73 -10.51 19.75
CA PRO A 601 -9.11 -11.80 20.03
C PRO A 601 -7.96 -12.17 19.09
N VAL A 602 -7.79 -11.46 17.97
CA VAL A 602 -6.72 -11.74 17.01
C VAL A 602 -5.36 -11.42 17.62
N ALA A 603 -4.47 -12.40 17.65
CA ALA A 603 -3.12 -12.21 18.17
C ALA A 603 -2.33 -11.25 17.26
N GLN A 604 -1.61 -10.31 17.85
CA GLN A 604 -0.59 -9.56 17.15
C GLN A 604 0.62 -10.47 16.86
N GLY A 605 1.35 -10.16 15.79
CA GLY A 605 2.53 -10.93 15.42
C GLY A 605 3.30 -10.21 14.32
N GLY A 606 4.45 -10.77 13.99
CA GLY A 606 5.27 -10.30 12.88
C GLY A 606 6.11 -11.43 12.34
N SER A 607 5.75 -11.97 11.18
CA SER A 607 6.47 -13.05 10.52
C SER A 607 6.30 -12.98 9.01
N PHE A 608 7.21 -13.66 8.31
CA PHE A 608 7.10 -13.93 6.89
C PHE A 608 6.95 -15.43 6.68
N TRP A 609 5.93 -15.86 5.97
CA TRP A 609 5.66 -17.27 5.68
C TRP A 609 5.86 -17.55 4.20
N VAL A 610 6.43 -18.71 3.89
CA VAL A 610 6.63 -19.18 2.54
C VAL A 610 6.08 -20.60 2.39
N PHE A 611 5.37 -20.83 1.29
CA PHE A 611 4.70 -22.07 0.94
C PHE A 611 5.20 -22.60 -0.40
N LYS A 612 5.23 -23.92 -0.57
CA LYS A 612 5.53 -24.61 -1.82
C LYS A 612 4.80 -25.95 -1.92
N LEU A 613 4.79 -26.56 -3.08
CA LEU A 613 4.38 -27.96 -3.22
C LEU A 613 5.42 -28.90 -2.56
N PRO A 614 4.99 -30.00 -1.94
CA PRO A 614 5.90 -30.92 -1.29
C PRO A 614 6.79 -31.68 -2.30
N ASP A 615 8.03 -32.03 -1.90
CA ASP A 615 9.06 -32.61 -2.77
C ASP A 615 8.69 -33.99 -3.38
N TRP A 616 7.77 -34.73 -2.75
CA TRP A 616 7.30 -36.02 -3.27
C TRP A 616 6.44 -35.89 -4.55
N GLU A 617 5.81 -34.74 -4.79
CA GLU A 617 5.09 -34.47 -6.04
C GLU A 617 6.01 -34.52 -7.27
N LYS A 618 7.26 -34.12 -7.15
CA LYS A 618 8.25 -34.13 -8.23
C LYS A 618 8.61 -35.53 -8.70
N LYS A 619 8.50 -36.52 -7.83
CA LYS A 619 8.83 -37.91 -8.14
C LYS A 619 7.75 -38.59 -8.96
N THR A 620 6.51 -38.11 -8.88
CA THR A 620 5.37 -38.65 -9.64
C THR A 620 5.25 -38.07 -11.04
N ALA A 621 5.63 -36.81 -11.24
CA ALA A 621 5.62 -36.14 -12.56
C ALA A 621 6.74 -36.60 -13.52
N LYS A 622 7.75 -37.33 -13.04
CA LYS A 622 8.85 -37.91 -13.84
C LYS A 622 8.64 -39.40 -14.17
N ARG A 623 7.53 -39.99 -13.82
CA ARG A 623 7.10 -41.34 -14.22
C ARG A 623 5.93 -41.23 -15.20
#